data_590c75a67a75c33110f8bebfdae11cfe
#
_entry.id   590c75a67a75c33110f8bebfdae11cfe
#
_cell.length_a   1.000
_cell.length_b   1.000
_cell.length_c   1.000
_cell.angle_alpha   90.00
_cell.angle_beta   90.00
_cell.angle_gamma   90.00
#
_symmetry.space_group_name_H-M   'P 1'
#
loop_
_entity.id
_entity.type
_entity.pdbx_description
1 polymer ?
#
loop_
_entity_poly.entity_id
_entity_poly.type
_entity_poly.pdbx_seq_one_letter_code
_entity_poly.pdbx_strand_id
1 'polypeptide(L)'
;MWSSEVTNMIITGIWETLYMTLVSTLVGYVIGLPMGIILTVSDKDGIKPNAVLYKILDVIANIVRGVPFIILLVLLIPFTRLVVGKSYGSTATIVPLVIAAAPYIARMVESSLKEVDAGVIEAARSMGASNFTIITKVMLVEARTSLLVGATITLGTILGYSAMSGAVGGGGLGAIAIRYGYTRWQTDIMIVTVILLIILFQIFQTVGMKLADKFDHRK
;
A
#
# COMPACT_ATOMS: atom_id res chain seq x y z
N MET A 1 6.02 26.88 -25.45
CA MET A 1 6.95 27.16 -24.34
C MET A 1 6.16 27.10 -23.05
N TRP A 2 6.50 26.23 -22.13
CA TRP A 2 5.75 26.02 -20.88
C TRP A 2 5.86 27.26 -20.01
N SER A 3 4.73 27.77 -19.52
CA SER A 3 4.74 28.87 -18.57
C SER A 3 5.24 28.44 -17.20
N SER A 4 5.73 29.39 -16.41
CA SER A 4 6.12 29.14 -15.02
C SER A 4 4.98 28.56 -14.18
N GLU A 5 3.74 28.90 -14.53
CA GLU A 5 2.52 28.34 -13.90
C GLU A 5 2.35 26.84 -14.13
N VAL A 6 2.60 26.36 -15.36
CA VAL A 6 2.54 24.92 -15.69
C VAL A 6 3.63 24.17 -14.93
N THR A 7 4.84 24.74 -14.86
CA THR A 7 5.94 24.13 -14.09
C THR A 7 5.60 24.00 -12.61
N ASN A 8 5.09 25.07 -11.99
CA ASN A 8 4.69 25.06 -10.58
C ASN A 8 3.53 24.07 -10.32
N MET A 9 2.57 24.00 -11.22
CA MET A 9 1.48 23.03 -11.15
C MET A 9 2.01 21.57 -11.13
N ILE A 10 2.97 21.26 -12.00
CA ILE A 10 3.56 19.92 -12.08
C ILE A 10 4.38 19.60 -10.82
N ILE A 11 5.19 20.54 -10.34
CA ILE A 11 5.96 20.38 -9.10
C ILE A 11 5.01 20.10 -7.92
N THR A 12 3.96 20.89 -7.79
CA THR A 12 2.92 20.66 -6.76
C THR A 12 2.28 19.29 -6.93
N GLY A 13 1.97 18.89 -8.16
CA GLY A 13 1.42 17.57 -8.45
C GLY A 13 2.34 16.40 -8.05
N ILE A 14 3.65 16.55 -8.24
CA ILE A 14 4.64 15.57 -7.77
C ILE A 14 4.59 15.45 -6.24
N TRP A 15 4.63 16.58 -5.52
CA TRP A 15 4.58 16.57 -4.06
C TRP A 15 3.29 15.99 -3.51
N GLU A 16 2.15 16.33 -4.09
CA GLU A 16 0.85 15.75 -3.72
C GLU A 16 0.81 14.24 -3.95
N THR A 17 1.35 13.77 -5.08
CA THR A 17 1.41 12.33 -5.40
C THR A 17 2.31 11.59 -4.41
N LEU A 18 3.49 12.13 -4.10
CA LEU A 18 4.39 11.57 -3.09
C LEU A 18 3.75 11.55 -1.71
N TYR A 19 3.13 12.65 -1.31
CA TYR A 19 2.41 12.78 -0.03
C TYR A 19 1.30 11.73 0.10
N MET A 20 0.42 11.62 -0.90
CA MET A 20 -0.64 10.61 -0.90
C MET A 20 -0.08 9.20 -0.82
N THR A 21 0.92 8.87 -1.65
CA THR A 21 1.48 7.53 -1.72
C THR A 21 2.19 7.13 -0.44
N LEU A 22 3.10 7.96 0.06
CA LEU A 22 3.92 7.64 1.22
C LEU A 22 3.10 7.59 2.51
N VAL A 23 2.26 8.60 2.74
CA VAL A 23 1.42 8.65 3.96
C VAL A 23 0.41 7.51 3.97
N SER A 24 -0.27 7.26 2.84
CA SER A 24 -1.23 6.15 2.77
C SER A 24 -0.58 4.78 2.94
N THR A 25 0.61 4.59 2.39
CA THR A 25 1.35 3.33 2.58
C THR A 25 1.78 3.18 4.04
N LEU A 26 2.33 4.22 4.66
CA LEU A 26 2.75 4.18 6.06
C LEU A 26 1.59 3.84 7.00
N VAL A 27 0.48 4.58 6.89
CA VAL A 27 -0.72 4.33 7.71
C VAL A 27 -1.34 2.97 7.38
N GLY A 28 -1.34 2.59 6.11
CA GLY A 28 -1.76 1.27 5.63
C GLY A 28 -0.94 0.15 6.28
N TYR A 29 0.38 0.32 6.44
CA TYR A 29 1.25 -0.65 7.14
C TYR A 29 0.98 -0.69 8.65
N VAL A 30 0.70 0.44 9.30
CA VAL A 30 0.35 0.46 10.73
C VAL A 30 -0.89 -0.41 11.02
N ILE A 31 -1.83 -0.48 10.08
CA ILE A 31 -3.05 -1.29 10.20
C ILE A 31 -2.86 -2.69 9.59
N GLY A 32 -2.31 -2.75 8.39
CA GLY A 32 -2.22 -3.97 7.59
C GLY A 32 -1.20 -4.99 8.10
N LEU A 33 -0.06 -4.53 8.64
CA LEU A 33 0.97 -5.43 9.18
C LEU A 33 0.44 -6.22 10.39
N PRO A 34 -0.15 -5.60 11.43
CA PRO A 34 -0.78 -6.36 12.52
C PRO A 34 -1.90 -7.29 12.02
N MET A 35 -2.72 -6.83 11.08
CA MET A 35 -3.80 -7.63 10.50
C MET A 35 -3.26 -8.87 9.79
N GLY A 36 -2.18 -8.75 8.99
CA GLY A 36 -1.53 -9.87 8.31
C GLY A 36 -0.86 -10.86 9.28
N ILE A 37 -0.23 -10.35 10.34
CA ILE A 37 0.32 -11.19 11.42
C ILE A 37 -0.81 -11.98 12.08
N ILE A 38 -1.93 -11.34 12.42
CA ILE A 38 -3.07 -12.00 13.05
C ILE A 38 -3.65 -13.07 12.12
N LEU A 39 -3.79 -12.79 10.82
CA LEU A 39 -4.23 -13.78 9.84
C LEU A 39 -3.32 -15.01 9.84
N THR A 40 -2.00 -14.82 9.76
CA THR A 40 -1.05 -15.95 9.77
C THR A 40 -1.08 -16.73 11.07
N VAL A 41 -1.12 -16.04 12.21
CA VAL A 41 -1.11 -16.65 13.55
C VAL A 41 -2.38 -17.43 13.83
N SER A 42 -3.55 -16.92 13.38
CA SER A 42 -4.87 -17.52 13.62
C SER A 42 -5.31 -18.52 12.57
N ASP A 43 -4.54 -18.71 11.51
CA ASP A 43 -4.81 -19.77 10.50
C ASP A 43 -4.83 -21.15 11.15
N LYS A 44 -5.47 -22.12 10.48
CA LYS A 44 -5.56 -23.52 10.94
C LYS A 44 -4.18 -24.14 11.24
N ASP A 45 -3.16 -23.79 10.43
CA ASP A 45 -1.78 -24.25 10.56
C ASP A 45 -0.89 -23.21 11.27
N GLY A 46 -1.48 -22.17 11.86
CA GLY A 46 -0.78 -21.09 12.56
C GLY A 46 -0.33 -21.46 13.97
N ILE A 47 0.45 -20.57 14.59
CA ILE A 47 0.99 -20.82 15.95
C ILE A 47 -0.06 -20.75 17.06
N LYS A 48 -1.21 -20.10 16.82
CA LYS A 48 -2.36 -20.01 17.72
C LYS A 48 -3.67 -20.02 16.93
N PRO A 49 -4.10 -21.20 16.43
CA PRO A 49 -5.28 -21.29 15.56
C PRO A 49 -6.54 -20.72 16.18
N ASN A 50 -7.27 -19.89 15.41
CA ASN A 50 -8.57 -19.35 15.77
C ASN A 50 -9.41 -19.10 14.50
N ALA A 51 -10.22 -20.10 14.15
CA ALA A 51 -11.00 -20.09 12.92
C ALA A 51 -11.98 -18.91 12.82
N VAL A 52 -12.53 -18.45 13.95
CA VAL A 52 -13.48 -17.32 13.95
C VAL A 52 -12.76 -16.01 13.62
N LEU A 53 -11.64 -15.74 14.31
CA LEU A 53 -10.85 -14.53 14.11
C LEU A 53 -10.28 -14.49 12.69
N TYR A 54 -9.72 -15.62 12.23
CA TYR A 54 -9.23 -15.75 10.85
C TYR A 54 -10.32 -15.42 9.84
N LYS A 55 -11.49 -16.07 9.97
CA LYS A 55 -12.59 -15.90 9.02
C LYS A 55 -13.12 -14.46 8.97
N ILE A 56 -13.22 -13.79 10.11
CA ILE A 56 -13.68 -12.38 10.16
C ILE A 56 -12.70 -11.50 9.38
N LEU A 57 -11.40 -11.59 9.67
CA LEU A 57 -10.38 -10.76 9.00
C LEU A 57 -10.24 -11.13 7.52
N ASP A 58 -10.33 -12.41 7.19
CA ASP A 58 -10.31 -12.92 5.82
C ASP A 58 -11.45 -12.33 4.98
N VAL A 59 -12.69 -12.38 5.50
CA VAL A 59 -13.87 -11.85 4.81
C VAL A 59 -13.75 -10.33 4.62
N ILE A 60 -13.33 -9.59 5.66
CA ILE A 60 -13.11 -8.13 5.56
C ILE A 60 -12.08 -7.82 4.48
N ALA A 61 -10.93 -8.49 4.51
CA ALA A 61 -9.87 -8.28 3.54
C ALA A 61 -10.34 -8.59 2.11
N ASN A 62 -11.07 -9.69 1.92
CA ASN A 62 -11.54 -10.11 0.61
C ASN A 62 -12.62 -9.17 0.06
N ILE A 63 -13.56 -8.71 0.88
CA ILE A 63 -14.61 -7.76 0.46
C ILE A 63 -13.97 -6.45 -0.01
N VAL A 64 -13.11 -5.83 0.81
CA VAL A 64 -12.51 -4.53 0.47
C VAL A 64 -11.65 -4.63 -0.79
N ARG A 65 -10.85 -5.69 -0.93
CA ARG A 65 -10.00 -5.92 -2.12
C ARG A 65 -10.80 -6.30 -3.37
N GLY A 66 -12.00 -6.83 -3.20
CA GLY A 66 -12.90 -7.17 -4.31
C GLY A 66 -13.57 -5.94 -4.95
N VAL A 67 -13.59 -4.79 -4.27
CA VAL A 67 -14.18 -3.56 -4.82
C VAL A 67 -13.14 -2.84 -5.69
N PRO A 68 -13.44 -2.52 -6.97
CA PRO A 68 -12.55 -1.68 -7.77
C PRO A 68 -12.25 -0.35 -7.07
N PHE A 69 -10.97 0.04 -7.03
CA PHE A 69 -10.54 1.20 -6.21
C PHE A 69 -11.31 2.48 -6.52
N ILE A 70 -11.58 2.78 -7.80
CA ILE A 70 -12.35 3.97 -8.19
C ILE A 70 -13.77 3.97 -7.60
N ILE A 71 -14.41 2.81 -7.50
CA ILE A 71 -15.74 2.66 -6.89
C ILE A 71 -15.64 2.77 -5.37
N LEU A 72 -14.64 2.15 -4.76
CA LEU A 72 -14.38 2.28 -3.33
C LEU A 72 -14.17 3.74 -2.92
N LEU A 73 -13.42 4.49 -3.72
CA LEU A 73 -13.15 5.90 -3.48
C LEU A 73 -14.44 6.72 -3.48
N VAL A 74 -15.33 6.51 -4.47
CA VAL A 74 -16.63 7.19 -4.54
C VAL A 74 -17.53 6.76 -3.37
N LEU A 75 -17.57 5.47 -3.05
CA LEU A 75 -18.34 4.94 -1.92
C LEU A 75 -17.92 5.57 -0.59
N LEU A 76 -16.63 5.85 -0.41
CA LEU A 76 -16.07 6.40 0.82
C LEU A 76 -16.14 7.94 0.92
N ILE A 77 -16.71 8.65 -0.06
CA ILE A 77 -16.87 10.12 -0.04
C ILE A 77 -17.52 10.59 1.27
N PRO A 78 -18.68 10.05 1.73
CA PRO A 78 -19.30 10.48 2.96
C PRO A 78 -18.42 10.25 4.20
N PHE A 79 -17.77 9.11 4.27
CA PHE A 79 -16.85 8.76 5.36
C PHE A 79 -15.60 9.66 5.36
N THR A 80 -15.00 9.89 4.19
CA THR A 80 -13.87 10.80 4.04
C THR A 80 -14.21 12.21 4.52
N ARG A 81 -15.41 12.71 4.17
CA ARG A 81 -15.87 14.01 4.63
C ARG A 81 -16.07 14.08 6.15
N LEU A 82 -16.51 12.98 6.76
CA LEU A 82 -16.65 12.89 8.22
C LEU A 82 -15.28 12.96 8.92
N VAL A 83 -14.25 12.29 8.36
CA VAL A 83 -12.91 12.17 8.96
C VAL A 83 -12.08 13.45 8.74
N VAL A 84 -12.10 14.01 7.53
CA VAL A 84 -11.19 15.10 7.10
C VAL A 84 -11.91 16.45 6.99
N GLY A 85 -13.24 16.47 7.05
CA GLY A 85 -14.05 17.68 6.85
C GLY A 85 -14.30 18.04 5.38
N LYS A 86 -13.59 17.43 4.43
CA LYS A 86 -13.73 17.63 2.98
C LYS A 86 -13.57 16.30 2.25
N SER A 87 -14.08 16.21 1.01
CA SER A 87 -14.05 14.99 0.20
C SER A 87 -13.16 15.09 -1.05
N TYR A 88 -12.39 16.15 -1.19
CA TYR A 88 -11.52 16.41 -2.33
C TYR A 88 -10.13 16.87 -1.89
N GLY A 89 -9.17 16.77 -2.80
CA GLY A 89 -7.77 17.12 -2.58
C GLY A 89 -6.94 15.96 -2.00
N SER A 90 -5.63 16.13 -2.01
CA SER A 90 -4.64 15.11 -1.66
C SER A 90 -4.81 14.55 -0.24
N THR A 91 -5.08 15.39 0.74
CA THR A 91 -5.30 14.95 2.14
C THR A 91 -6.57 14.11 2.30
N ALA A 92 -7.67 14.48 1.63
CA ALA A 92 -8.91 13.70 1.67
C ALA A 92 -8.72 12.33 1.04
N THR A 93 -7.96 12.24 -0.04
CA THR A 93 -7.68 11.00 -0.77
C THR A 93 -6.89 9.98 0.06
N ILE A 94 -6.14 10.40 1.08
CA ILE A 94 -5.43 9.47 1.96
C ILE A 94 -6.40 8.49 2.64
N VAL A 95 -7.59 8.91 3.02
CA VAL A 95 -8.56 8.04 3.72
C VAL A 95 -8.93 6.81 2.88
N PRO A 96 -9.47 6.93 1.67
CA PRO A 96 -9.79 5.76 0.85
C PRO A 96 -8.55 4.98 0.41
N LEU A 97 -7.40 5.64 0.21
CA LEU A 97 -6.15 4.95 -0.08
C LEU A 97 -5.70 4.04 1.08
N VAL A 98 -5.80 4.50 2.33
CA VAL A 98 -5.48 3.69 3.51
C VAL A 98 -6.44 2.52 3.65
N ILE A 99 -7.74 2.74 3.44
CA ILE A 99 -8.76 1.68 3.52
C ILE A 99 -8.52 0.60 2.46
N ALA A 100 -8.09 0.99 1.26
CA ALA A 100 -7.70 0.04 0.22
C ALA A 100 -6.35 -0.66 0.51
N ALA A 101 -5.37 0.10 1.03
CA ALA A 101 -4.03 -0.39 1.30
C ALA A 101 -3.96 -1.41 2.44
N ALA A 102 -4.66 -1.17 3.55
CA ALA A 102 -4.52 -1.99 4.75
C ALA A 102 -4.83 -3.49 4.51
N PRO A 103 -5.97 -3.90 3.91
CA PRO A 103 -6.23 -5.30 3.62
C PRO A 103 -5.33 -5.87 2.51
N TYR A 104 -4.86 -5.05 1.58
CA TYR A 104 -3.87 -5.45 0.58
C TYR A 104 -2.54 -5.79 1.26
N ILE A 105 -2.05 -4.91 2.12
CA ILE A 105 -0.84 -5.12 2.92
C ILE A 105 -0.99 -6.36 3.82
N ALA A 106 -2.14 -6.52 4.47
CA ALA A 106 -2.39 -7.69 5.32
C ALA A 106 -2.21 -9.02 4.56
N ARG A 107 -2.66 -9.09 3.31
CA ARG A 107 -2.47 -10.28 2.46
C ARG A 107 -1.02 -10.46 2.01
N MET A 108 -0.32 -9.38 1.69
CA MET A 108 1.11 -9.45 1.36
C MET A 108 1.92 -9.95 2.57
N VAL A 109 1.63 -9.43 3.76
CA VAL A 109 2.27 -9.86 5.01
C VAL A 109 1.93 -11.32 5.33
N GLU A 110 0.67 -11.72 5.24
CA GLU A 110 0.25 -13.12 5.43
C GLU A 110 0.99 -14.05 4.49
N SER A 111 1.08 -13.70 3.20
CA SER A 111 1.81 -14.49 2.21
C SER A 111 3.29 -14.62 2.57
N SER A 112 3.95 -13.51 2.91
CA SER A 112 5.37 -13.49 3.28
C SER A 112 5.65 -14.31 4.54
N LEU A 113 4.78 -14.24 5.56
CA LEU A 113 4.97 -14.98 6.80
C LEU A 113 4.70 -16.48 6.64
N LYS A 114 3.86 -16.88 5.69
CA LYS A 114 3.61 -18.29 5.34
C LYS A 114 4.76 -18.95 4.56
N GLU A 115 5.71 -18.17 4.05
CA GLU A 115 6.93 -18.69 3.43
C GLU A 115 7.97 -19.17 4.46
N VAL A 116 7.81 -18.81 5.74
CA VAL A 116 8.73 -19.21 6.81
C VAL A 116 8.61 -20.71 7.06
N ASP A 117 9.75 -21.40 7.08
CA ASP A 117 9.81 -22.83 7.30
C ASP A 117 9.23 -23.23 8.66
N ALA A 118 8.33 -24.20 8.66
CA ALA A 118 7.66 -24.68 9.88
C ALA A 118 8.66 -25.25 10.89
N GLY A 119 9.75 -25.89 10.42
CA GLY A 119 10.79 -26.44 11.30
C GLY A 119 11.51 -25.38 12.11
N VAL A 120 11.72 -24.17 11.57
CA VAL A 120 12.31 -23.04 12.30
C VAL A 120 11.37 -22.59 13.43
N ILE A 121 10.06 -22.55 13.14
CA ILE A 121 9.03 -22.20 14.13
C ILE A 121 8.96 -23.28 15.24
N GLU A 122 8.99 -24.55 14.87
CA GLU A 122 8.98 -25.68 15.81
C GLU A 122 10.23 -25.71 16.68
N ALA A 123 11.41 -25.48 16.11
CA ALA A 123 12.66 -25.38 16.86
C ALA A 123 12.60 -24.27 17.93
N ALA A 124 12.12 -23.07 17.55
CA ALA A 124 11.95 -21.96 18.48
C ALA A 124 10.95 -22.32 19.61
N ARG A 125 9.85 -23.01 19.28
CA ARG A 125 8.87 -23.48 20.26
C ARG A 125 9.46 -24.51 21.22
N SER A 126 10.25 -25.45 20.70
CA SER A 126 10.93 -26.48 21.50
C SER A 126 11.95 -25.90 22.50
N MET A 127 12.55 -24.74 22.15
CA MET A 127 13.41 -23.96 23.04
C MET A 127 12.65 -23.11 24.06
N GLY A 128 11.31 -23.20 24.12
CA GLY A 128 10.49 -22.48 25.09
C GLY A 128 10.17 -21.02 24.69
N ALA A 129 10.37 -20.63 23.42
CA ALA A 129 10.05 -19.28 22.97
C ALA A 129 8.55 -19.00 23.07
N SER A 130 8.19 -17.81 23.58
CA SER A 130 6.80 -17.34 23.60
C SER A 130 6.29 -17.03 22.18
N ASN A 131 4.97 -17.08 21.97
CA ASN A 131 4.38 -16.73 20.67
C ASN A 131 4.80 -15.33 20.20
N PHE A 132 4.91 -14.36 21.10
CA PHE A 132 5.40 -13.02 20.78
C PHE A 132 6.87 -13.05 20.29
N THR A 133 7.71 -13.82 20.94
CA THR A 133 9.11 -14.01 20.53
C THR A 133 9.20 -14.69 19.16
N ILE A 134 8.39 -15.73 18.93
CA ILE A 134 8.34 -16.42 17.63
C ILE A 134 7.92 -15.45 16.53
N ILE A 135 6.87 -14.65 16.73
CA ILE A 135 6.43 -13.66 15.73
C ILE A 135 7.54 -12.63 15.45
N THR A 136 8.08 -11.99 16.50
CA THR A 136 8.94 -10.81 16.35
C THR A 136 10.40 -11.15 16.04
N LYS A 137 10.90 -12.26 16.54
CA LYS A 137 12.32 -12.64 16.43
C LYS A 137 12.59 -13.76 15.41
N VAL A 138 11.55 -14.51 15.04
CA VAL A 138 11.67 -15.60 14.07
C VAL A 138 10.92 -15.22 12.79
N MET A 139 9.59 -15.20 12.81
CA MET A 139 8.79 -15.07 11.60
C MET A 139 9.07 -13.75 10.84
N LEU A 140 9.04 -12.59 11.53
CA LEU A 140 9.30 -11.30 10.88
C LEU A 140 10.75 -11.16 10.42
N VAL A 141 11.70 -11.79 11.10
CA VAL A 141 13.12 -11.75 10.72
C VAL A 141 13.38 -12.64 9.51
N GLU A 142 12.86 -13.87 9.50
CA GLU A 142 13.01 -14.80 8.37
C GLU A 142 12.28 -14.29 7.11
N ALA A 143 11.08 -13.72 7.28
CA ALA A 143 10.29 -13.19 6.16
C ALA A 143 10.72 -11.79 5.67
N ARG A 144 11.74 -11.15 6.27
CA ARG A 144 12.06 -9.74 6.04
C ARG A 144 12.28 -9.39 4.57
N THR A 145 12.93 -10.24 3.79
CA THR A 145 13.17 -10.02 2.36
C THR A 145 11.85 -10.01 1.59
N SER A 146 11.00 -11.02 1.80
CA SER A 146 9.68 -11.11 1.20
C SER A 146 8.77 -9.92 1.63
N LEU A 147 8.84 -9.51 2.90
CA LEU A 147 8.12 -8.33 3.42
C LEU A 147 8.58 -7.03 2.73
N LEU A 148 9.89 -6.85 2.49
CA LEU A 148 10.41 -5.67 1.79
C LEU A 148 10.01 -5.66 0.30
N VAL A 149 10.03 -6.82 -0.36
CA VAL A 149 9.51 -6.95 -1.73
C VAL A 149 8.01 -6.60 -1.75
N GLY A 150 7.23 -7.15 -0.83
CA GLY A 150 5.81 -6.84 -0.68
C GLY A 150 5.54 -5.36 -0.43
N ALA A 151 6.38 -4.69 0.37
CA ALA A 151 6.30 -3.24 0.61
C ALA A 151 6.56 -2.45 -0.68
N THR A 152 7.53 -2.88 -1.47
CA THR A 152 7.84 -2.24 -2.76
C THR A 152 6.68 -2.35 -3.74
N ILE A 153 6.08 -3.53 -3.86
CA ILE A 153 4.90 -3.77 -4.70
C ILE A 153 3.72 -2.92 -4.22
N THR A 154 3.52 -2.84 -2.90
CA THR A 154 2.47 -2.01 -2.28
C THR A 154 2.64 -0.54 -2.64
N LEU A 155 3.85 0.02 -2.52
CA LEU A 155 4.12 1.41 -2.91
C LEU A 155 3.74 1.69 -4.37
N GLY A 156 4.10 0.81 -5.28
CA GLY A 156 3.72 0.93 -6.70
C GLY A 156 2.20 0.86 -6.92
N THR A 157 1.52 -0.02 -6.21
CA THR A 157 0.05 -0.16 -6.27
C THR A 157 -0.65 1.10 -5.76
N ILE A 158 -0.22 1.64 -4.61
CA ILE A 158 -0.79 2.86 -4.03
C ILE A 158 -0.49 4.08 -4.89
N LEU A 159 0.68 4.17 -5.53
CA LEU A 159 0.98 5.20 -6.52
C LEU A 159 -0.04 5.17 -7.68
N GLY A 160 -0.33 3.97 -8.22
CA GLY A 160 -1.36 3.80 -9.25
C GLY A 160 -2.75 4.23 -8.78
N TYR A 161 -3.14 3.88 -7.56
CA TYR A 161 -4.42 4.30 -6.95
C TYR A 161 -4.47 5.82 -6.72
N SER A 162 -3.35 6.43 -6.30
CA SER A 162 -3.28 7.89 -6.16
C SER A 162 -3.50 8.60 -7.49
N ALA A 163 -2.96 8.05 -8.58
CA ALA A 163 -3.21 8.58 -9.93
C ALA A 163 -4.68 8.43 -10.35
N MET A 164 -5.32 7.28 -10.07
CA MET A 164 -6.75 7.06 -10.33
C MET A 164 -7.65 8.04 -9.56
N SER A 165 -7.27 8.43 -8.35
CA SER A 165 -8.03 9.38 -7.53
C SER A 165 -8.15 10.76 -8.18
N GLY A 166 -7.24 11.07 -9.11
CA GLY A 166 -7.28 12.30 -9.90
C GLY A 166 -8.58 12.49 -10.69
N ALA A 167 -9.23 11.38 -11.10
CA ALA A 167 -10.50 11.42 -11.82
C ALA A 167 -11.68 11.96 -10.98
N VAL A 168 -11.57 11.89 -9.65
CA VAL A 168 -12.61 12.32 -8.69
C VAL A 168 -12.15 13.47 -7.79
N GLY A 169 -11.14 14.22 -8.23
CA GLY A 169 -10.68 15.41 -7.51
C GLY A 169 -9.66 15.13 -6.40
N GLY A 170 -8.93 14.01 -6.47
CA GLY A 170 -7.96 13.60 -5.45
C GLY A 170 -6.66 14.41 -5.42
N GLY A 171 -6.35 15.17 -6.48
CA GLY A 171 -5.08 15.92 -6.57
C GLY A 171 -3.95 15.12 -7.22
N GLY A 172 -2.74 15.65 -7.17
CA GLY A 172 -1.53 15.03 -7.69
C GLY A 172 -1.41 15.00 -9.22
N LEU A 173 -0.41 14.27 -9.72
CA LEU A 173 -0.14 14.13 -11.16
C LEU A 173 -1.33 13.50 -11.90
N GLY A 174 -2.06 12.58 -11.28
CA GLY A 174 -3.25 11.99 -11.88
C GLY A 174 -4.34 13.01 -12.17
N ALA A 175 -4.59 13.95 -11.26
CA ALA A 175 -5.56 15.03 -11.46
C ALA A 175 -5.10 15.98 -12.57
N ILE A 176 -3.82 16.27 -12.68
CA ILE A 176 -3.26 17.08 -13.76
C ILE A 176 -3.44 16.37 -15.10
N ALA A 177 -3.12 15.10 -15.18
CA ALA A 177 -3.30 14.29 -16.38
C ALA A 177 -4.75 14.31 -16.88
N ILE A 178 -5.70 14.07 -15.98
CA ILE A 178 -7.13 14.05 -16.33
C ILE A 178 -7.62 15.46 -16.69
N ARG A 179 -7.36 16.45 -15.83
CA ARG A 179 -7.93 17.80 -15.98
C ARG A 179 -7.36 18.56 -17.18
N TYR A 180 -6.05 18.50 -17.39
CA TYR A 180 -5.38 19.24 -18.46
C TYR A 180 -5.12 18.37 -19.67
N GLY A 181 -4.59 17.17 -19.47
CA GLY A 181 -4.26 16.27 -20.56
C GLY A 181 -5.49 15.74 -21.29
N TYR A 182 -6.45 15.16 -20.56
CA TYR A 182 -7.64 14.55 -21.14
C TYR A 182 -8.74 15.57 -21.41
N THR A 183 -9.20 16.31 -20.39
CA THR A 183 -10.39 17.20 -20.53
C THR A 183 -10.10 18.44 -21.37
N ARG A 184 -8.88 18.97 -21.34
CA ARG A 184 -8.48 20.16 -22.12
C ARG A 184 -7.66 19.83 -23.36
N TRP A 185 -7.48 18.55 -23.68
CA TRP A 185 -6.75 18.07 -24.86
C TRP A 185 -5.29 18.57 -24.95
N GLN A 186 -4.65 18.85 -23.82
CA GLN A 186 -3.24 19.24 -23.76
C GLN A 186 -2.35 17.99 -23.70
N THR A 187 -2.10 17.40 -24.86
CA THR A 187 -1.38 16.13 -25.00
C THR A 187 0.05 16.19 -24.44
N ASP A 188 0.71 17.34 -24.53
CA ASP A 188 2.04 17.58 -23.95
C ASP A 188 2.04 17.41 -22.43
N ILE A 189 1.05 17.96 -21.72
CA ILE A 189 0.88 17.80 -20.27
C ILE A 189 0.56 16.35 -19.93
N MET A 190 -0.29 15.68 -20.71
CA MET A 190 -0.60 14.26 -20.54
C MET A 190 0.68 13.43 -20.58
N ILE A 191 1.48 13.57 -21.64
CA ILE A 191 2.71 12.79 -21.84
C ILE A 191 3.68 13.03 -20.69
N VAL A 192 3.89 14.28 -20.28
CA VAL A 192 4.82 14.60 -19.19
C VAL A 192 4.34 14.05 -17.85
N THR A 193 3.06 14.16 -17.52
CA THR A 193 2.53 13.58 -16.27
C THR A 193 2.67 12.05 -16.24
N VAL A 194 2.44 11.37 -17.36
CA VAL A 194 2.65 9.93 -17.49
C VAL A 194 4.12 9.57 -17.30
N ILE A 195 5.04 10.28 -17.96
CA ILE A 195 6.49 10.05 -17.80
C ILE A 195 6.90 10.23 -16.33
N LEU A 196 6.41 11.29 -15.67
CA LEU A 196 6.72 11.53 -14.26
C LEU A 196 6.18 10.43 -13.33
N LEU A 197 4.98 9.92 -13.58
CA LEU A 197 4.43 8.79 -12.83
C LEU A 197 5.27 7.52 -13.02
N ILE A 198 5.73 7.24 -14.25
CA ILE A 198 6.63 6.13 -14.54
C ILE A 198 7.97 6.30 -13.81
N ILE A 199 8.53 7.49 -13.82
CA ILE A 199 9.80 7.78 -13.10
C ILE A 199 9.62 7.57 -11.59
N LEU A 200 8.55 8.06 -10.98
CA LEU A 200 8.26 7.87 -9.56
C LEU A 200 8.09 6.38 -9.23
N PHE A 201 7.33 5.65 -10.05
CA PHE A 201 7.19 4.20 -9.91
C PHE A 201 8.55 3.49 -9.96
N GLN A 202 9.38 3.84 -10.95
CA GLN A 202 10.69 3.22 -11.14
C GLN A 202 11.65 3.52 -9.99
N ILE A 203 11.58 4.73 -9.41
CA ILE A 203 12.36 5.09 -8.22
C ILE A 203 11.94 4.21 -7.04
N PHE A 204 10.64 4.09 -6.74
CA PHE A 204 10.14 3.23 -5.66
C PHE A 204 10.53 1.77 -5.86
N GLN A 205 10.37 1.26 -7.09
CA GLN A 205 10.73 -0.11 -7.43
C GLN A 205 12.23 -0.36 -7.25
N THR A 206 13.08 0.51 -7.78
CA THR A 206 14.54 0.35 -7.72
C THR A 206 15.06 0.45 -6.29
N VAL A 207 14.60 1.45 -5.53
CA VAL A 207 15.03 1.64 -4.14
C VAL A 207 14.55 0.48 -3.27
N GLY A 208 13.28 0.09 -3.40
CA GLY A 208 12.72 -0.99 -2.61
C GLY A 208 13.38 -2.34 -2.88
N MET A 209 13.60 -2.70 -4.15
CA MET A 209 14.29 -3.94 -4.51
C MET A 209 15.73 -3.96 -4.04
N LYS A 210 16.49 -2.86 -4.17
CA LYS A 210 17.85 -2.78 -3.62
C LYS A 210 17.89 -2.95 -2.10
N LEU A 211 16.88 -2.42 -1.39
CA LEU A 211 16.76 -2.64 0.05
C LEU A 211 16.46 -4.11 0.36
N ALA A 212 15.55 -4.75 -0.37
CA ALA A 212 15.26 -6.18 -0.21
C ALA A 212 16.51 -7.05 -0.45
N ASP A 213 17.25 -6.80 -1.53
CA ASP A 213 18.49 -7.52 -1.86
C ASP A 213 19.58 -7.38 -0.79
N LYS A 214 19.70 -6.20 -0.16
CA LYS A 214 20.66 -5.94 0.92
C LYS A 214 20.38 -6.76 2.18
N PHE A 215 19.11 -7.07 2.42
CA PHE A 215 18.67 -7.86 3.58
C PHE A 215 18.47 -9.34 3.25
N ASP A 216 18.74 -9.77 2.03
CA ASP A 216 18.69 -11.16 1.64
C ASP A 216 19.93 -11.91 2.17
N HIS A 217 19.71 -12.82 3.13
CA HIS A 217 20.75 -13.67 3.69
C HIS A 217 20.82 -15.06 3.04
N ARG A 218 20.04 -15.30 1.98
CA ARG A 218 20.04 -16.57 1.25
C ARG A 218 21.12 -16.64 0.18
N LYS A 219 21.95 -15.59 0.08
CA LYS A 219 23.11 -15.51 -0.82
C LYS A 219 24.38 -15.86 -0.10
#